data_328166a5f7e67655b4e1980f9810ea81
#
_entry.id   328166a5f7e67655b4e1980f9810ea81
#
_cell.length_a   1.000
_cell.length_b   1.000
_cell.length_c   1.000
_cell.angle_alpha   90.00
_cell.angle_beta   90.00
_cell.angle_gamma   90.00
#
_symmetry.space_group_name_H-M   'P 1'
#
loop_
_entity.id
_entity.type
_entity.pdbx_description
1 polymer ?
#
loop_
_entity_poly.entity_id
_entity_poly.type
_entity_poly.pdbx_seq_one_letter_code
_entity_poly.pdbx_strand_id
1 'polypeptide(L)'
;LAEDINTNAYDLVIMGALGVGAVKDSVIGSNTERVLRRVRNSDMLIIKQPTPVGTGKIVVAVDGSPYSFGGLMTGLALGKAFNVPVEAISAFDPYFHYAAFHSISGVLNEEAGKVFRFKEQEKLHEEVIDSGLAKIYQSHLDISREIAQAEQTDVKTTLLDGKAFEKIIQYVRKENPWLLIVGRIGVHSDEDMDIGSNTENLLRAASCNILVSNRKYVPPIDTQAEYTIAWTEEALRRMERIPVF
;
A
#
# COMPACT_ATOMS: atom_id res chain seq x y z
N LEU A 1 -17.37 19.25 -11.38
CA LEU A 1 -17.24 18.61 -10.07
C LEU A 1 -15.76 18.35 -9.72
N ALA A 2 -14.97 17.58 -10.51
CA ALA A 2 -13.56 17.34 -10.20
C ALA A 2 -12.73 18.64 -10.19
N GLU A 3 -13.00 19.55 -11.08
CA GLU A 3 -12.37 20.87 -11.12
C GLU A 3 -12.71 21.68 -9.87
N ASP A 4 -13.97 21.70 -9.47
CA ASP A 4 -14.43 22.37 -8.25
C ASP A 4 -13.75 21.78 -6.99
N ILE A 5 -13.68 20.45 -6.89
CA ILE A 5 -12.99 19.76 -5.79
C ILE A 5 -11.52 20.17 -5.74
N ASN A 6 -10.82 20.17 -6.86
CA ASN A 6 -9.40 20.54 -6.91
C ASN A 6 -9.16 22.02 -6.60
N THR A 7 -10.10 22.91 -6.97
CA THR A 7 -9.99 24.34 -6.70
C THR A 7 -10.23 24.69 -5.24
N ASN A 8 -11.21 24.02 -4.60
CA ASN A 8 -11.60 24.35 -3.22
C ASN A 8 -10.87 23.47 -2.16
N ALA A 9 -10.13 22.45 -2.57
CA ALA A 9 -9.31 21.60 -1.71
C ALA A 9 -10.05 21.11 -0.45
N TYR A 10 -11.13 20.38 -0.65
CA TYR A 10 -11.89 19.76 0.46
C TYR A 10 -11.05 18.71 1.18
N ASP A 11 -11.18 18.60 2.49
CA ASP A 11 -10.50 17.59 3.28
C ASP A 11 -10.96 16.17 2.91
N LEU A 12 -12.25 16.00 2.67
CA LEU A 12 -12.88 14.73 2.33
C LEU A 12 -14.04 14.94 1.36
N VAL A 13 -14.04 14.17 0.29
CA VAL A 13 -15.17 14.09 -0.68
C VAL A 13 -15.82 12.72 -0.57
N ILE A 14 -17.13 12.70 -0.37
CA ILE A 14 -17.90 11.45 -0.25
C ILE A 14 -18.76 11.27 -1.50
N MET A 15 -18.62 10.11 -2.14
CA MET A 15 -19.39 9.75 -3.33
C MET A 15 -19.97 8.33 -3.20
N GLY A 16 -21.17 8.13 -3.72
CA GLY A 16 -21.70 6.78 -3.95
C GLY A 16 -20.89 6.05 -5.02
N ALA A 17 -20.65 4.76 -4.83
CA ALA A 17 -19.99 3.94 -5.85
C ALA A 17 -20.78 3.92 -7.16
N LEU A 18 -22.10 3.85 -7.08
CA LEU A 18 -23.03 3.79 -8.20
C LEU A 18 -23.96 5.00 -8.20
N GLY A 19 -24.31 5.50 -9.38
CA GLY A 19 -25.34 6.52 -9.59
C GLY A 19 -26.69 5.93 -9.93
N VAL A 20 -27.70 6.81 -10.07
CA VAL A 20 -29.10 6.44 -10.38
C VAL A 20 -29.24 5.65 -11.69
N GLY A 21 -28.34 5.86 -12.65
CA GLY A 21 -28.34 5.14 -13.95
C GLY A 21 -27.39 3.92 -13.97
N ALA A 22 -27.08 3.32 -12.82
CA ALA A 22 -26.19 2.16 -12.79
C ALA A 22 -26.77 0.97 -13.55
N VAL A 23 -25.93 0.36 -14.40
CA VAL A 23 -26.28 -0.87 -15.12
C VAL A 23 -26.16 -2.05 -14.15
N LYS A 24 -27.00 -3.09 -14.35
CA LYS A 24 -26.91 -4.33 -13.59
C LYS A 24 -25.46 -4.86 -13.60
N ASP A 25 -25.00 -5.34 -12.48
CA ASP A 25 -23.65 -5.86 -12.26
C ASP A 25 -22.50 -4.81 -12.29
N SER A 26 -22.80 -3.52 -12.41
CA SER A 26 -21.82 -2.46 -12.25
C SER A 26 -21.35 -2.38 -10.80
N VAL A 27 -20.02 -2.30 -10.60
CA VAL A 27 -19.41 -2.18 -9.27
C VAL A 27 -19.09 -0.72 -8.93
N ILE A 28 -18.72 0.05 -9.95
CA ILE A 28 -18.41 1.47 -9.87
C ILE A 28 -19.01 2.19 -11.07
N GLY A 29 -19.63 3.32 -10.83
CA GLY A 29 -20.21 4.18 -11.86
C GLY A 29 -19.11 5.02 -12.55
N SER A 30 -19.32 5.26 -13.84
CA SER A 30 -18.37 6.03 -14.66
C SER A 30 -18.10 7.45 -14.13
N ASN A 31 -19.08 8.09 -13.50
CA ASN A 31 -18.88 9.41 -12.91
C ASN A 31 -17.95 9.34 -11.68
N THR A 32 -18.16 8.38 -10.81
CA THR A 32 -17.30 8.17 -9.63
C THR A 32 -15.88 7.85 -10.05
N GLU A 33 -15.68 6.98 -11.02
CA GLU A 33 -14.38 6.64 -11.57
C GLU A 33 -13.69 7.87 -12.20
N ARG A 34 -14.39 8.65 -13.01
CA ARG A 34 -13.84 9.86 -13.64
C ARG A 34 -13.44 10.92 -12.63
N VAL A 35 -14.25 11.14 -11.59
CA VAL A 35 -13.94 12.10 -10.52
C VAL A 35 -12.73 11.62 -9.74
N LEU A 36 -12.70 10.36 -9.34
CA LEU A 36 -11.60 9.77 -8.58
C LEU A 36 -10.25 9.91 -9.32
N ARG A 37 -10.22 9.67 -10.63
CA ARG A 37 -8.99 9.81 -11.44
C ARG A 37 -8.51 11.26 -11.55
N ARG A 38 -9.38 12.25 -11.45
CA ARG A 38 -9.07 13.67 -11.66
C ARG A 38 -8.83 14.46 -10.37
N VAL A 39 -9.35 13.99 -9.25
CA VAL A 39 -9.13 14.63 -7.95
C VAL A 39 -7.74 14.31 -7.45
N ARG A 40 -6.97 15.32 -7.05
CA ARG A 40 -5.55 15.22 -6.68
C ARG A 40 -5.26 15.63 -5.24
N ASN A 41 -6.07 16.48 -4.65
CA ASN A 41 -5.79 17.20 -3.40
C ASN A 41 -6.81 16.96 -2.29
N SER A 42 -7.76 16.05 -2.48
CA SER A 42 -8.78 15.72 -1.48
C SER A 42 -8.90 14.20 -1.34
N ASP A 43 -9.05 13.70 -0.13
CA ASP A 43 -9.34 12.29 0.12
C ASP A 43 -10.74 11.94 -0.42
N MET A 44 -10.89 10.75 -1.00
CA MET A 44 -12.13 10.33 -1.65
C MET A 44 -12.72 9.10 -0.96
N LEU A 45 -13.84 9.26 -0.27
CA LEU A 45 -14.59 8.14 0.33
C LEU A 45 -15.69 7.65 -0.63
N ILE A 46 -15.57 6.42 -1.07
CA ILE A 46 -16.54 5.77 -1.97
C ILE A 46 -17.43 4.83 -1.17
N ILE A 47 -18.69 5.19 -1.08
CA ILE A 47 -19.72 4.43 -0.38
C ILE A 47 -20.25 3.34 -1.30
N LYS A 48 -19.98 2.10 -0.94
CA LYS A 48 -20.45 0.89 -1.67
C LYS A 48 -21.61 0.20 -0.95
N GLN A 49 -21.64 0.32 0.37
CA GLN A 49 -22.67 -0.30 1.20
C GLN A 49 -23.27 0.74 2.16
N PRO A 50 -24.58 0.72 2.37
CA PRO A 50 -25.27 1.61 3.31
C PRO A 50 -25.09 1.13 4.75
N THR A 51 -23.84 0.87 5.17
CA THR A 51 -23.54 0.52 6.57
C THR A 51 -23.46 1.79 7.39
N PRO A 52 -24.00 1.80 8.63
CA PRO A 52 -23.89 2.94 9.51
C PRO A 52 -22.42 3.32 9.75
N VAL A 53 -22.12 4.61 9.74
CA VAL A 53 -20.79 5.14 10.00
C VAL A 53 -20.36 4.74 11.42
N GLY A 54 -19.11 4.30 11.57
CA GLY A 54 -18.58 3.94 12.89
C GLY A 54 -18.97 2.55 13.38
N THR A 55 -19.39 1.66 12.49
CA THR A 55 -19.62 0.25 12.83
C THR A 55 -18.46 -0.62 12.33
N GLY A 56 -17.97 -1.51 13.20
CA GLY A 56 -16.84 -2.40 12.85
C GLY A 56 -15.48 -1.72 12.96
N LYS A 57 -14.54 -2.08 12.11
CA LYS A 57 -13.16 -1.57 12.12
C LYS A 57 -12.78 -0.87 10.82
N ILE A 58 -11.74 -0.05 10.89
CA ILE A 58 -11.06 0.55 9.75
C ILE A 58 -9.81 -0.28 9.46
N VAL A 59 -9.60 -0.65 8.21
CA VAL A 59 -8.38 -1.31 7.73
C VAL A 59 -7.64 -0.35 6.81
N VAL A 60 -6.35 -0.15 7.04
CA VAL A 60 -5.48 0.71 6.22
C VAL A 60 -4.41 -0.15 5.56
N ALA A 61 -4.35 -0.16 4.24
CA ALA A 61 -3.27 -0.82 3.51
C ALA A 61 -2.06 0.13 3.39
N VAL A 62 -0.91 -0.29 3.92
CA VAL A 62 0.34 0.48 3.90
C VAL A 62 1.40 -0.25 3.10
N ASP A 63 2.11 0.49 2.25
CA ASP A 63 3.17 -0.01 1.37
C ASP A 63 4.46 0.83 1.43
N GLY A 64 4.54 1.73 2.41
CA GLY A 64 5.66 2.65 2.57
C GLY A 64 5.55 3.95 1.76
N SER A 65 4.56 4.08 0.86
CA SER A 65 4.36 5.31 0.10
C SER A 65 3.84 6.46 0.99
N PRO A 66 4.14 7.72 0.67
CA PRO A 66 3.59 8.87 1.37
C PRO A 66 2.05 8.90 1.39
N TYR A 67 1.41 8.38 0.34
CA TYR A 67 -0.05 8.29 0.26
C TYR A 67 -0.63 7.21 1.18
N SER A 68 0.07 6.10 1.38
CA SER A 68 -0.38 5.06 2.30
C SER A 68 -0.28 5.52 3.76
N PHE A 69 0.79 6.22 4.13
CA PHE A 69 0.92 6.83 5.45
C PHE A 69 -0.05 8.03 5.64
N GLY A 70 -0.31 8.81 4.58
CA GLY A 70 -1.37 9.81 4.61
C GLY A 70 -2.75 9.20 4.87
N GLY A 71 -3.04 8.06 4.23
CA GLY A 71 -4.23 7.26 4.48
C GLY A 71 -4.29 6.73 5.92
N LEU A 72 -3.15 6.33 6.50
CA LEU A 72 -3.07 5.92 7.90
C LEU A 72 -3.45 7.08 8.83
N MET A 73 -2.91 8.29 8.61
CA MET A 73 -3.26 9.48 9.40
C MET A 73 -4.78 9.75 9.36
N THR A 74 -5.38 9.68 8.17
CA THR A 74 -6.84 9.82 8.02
C THR A 74 -7.58 8.69 8.74
N GLY A 75 -7.10 7.45 8.64
CA GLY A 75 -7.68 6.29 9.33
C GLY A 75 -7.65 6.41 10.86
N LEU A 76 -6.53 6.86 11.42
CA LEU A 76 -6.39 7.08 12.87
C LEU A 76 -7.32 8.20 13.35
N ALA A 77 -7.42 9.30 12.60
CA ALA A 77 -8.33 10.40 12.92
C ALA A 77 -9.80 9.95 12.91
N LEU A 78 -10.21 9.17 11.88
CA LEU A 78 -11.55 8.61 11.80
C LEU A 78 -11.80 7.56 12.91
N GLY A 79 -10.81 6.71 13.20
CA GLY A 79 -10.89 5.74 14.29
C GLY A 79 -11.15 6.40 15.64
N LYS A 80 -10.43 7.49 15.93
CA LYS A 80 -10.61 8.29 17.13
C LYS A 80 -11.97 8.99 17.16
N ALA A 81 -12.39 9.59 16.04
CA ALA A 81 -13.65 10.32 15.95
C ALA A 81 -14.88 9.41 16.14
N PHE A 82 -14.83 8.20 15.60
CA PHE A 82 -15.94 7.24 15.66
C PHE A 82 -15.79 6.18 16.74
N ASN A 83 -14.69 6.21 17.51
CA ASN A 83 -14.37 5.23 18.53
C ASN A 83 -14.38 3.78 17.99
N VAL A 84 -13.75 3.58 16.84
CA VAL A 84 -13.61 2.27 16.19
C VAL A 84 -12.14 1.86 16.05
N PRO A 85 -11.81 0.57 16.15
CA PRO A 85 -10.44 0.10 16.02
C PRO A 85 -9.89 0.31 14.63
N VAL A 86 -8.60 0.65 14.56
CA VAL A 86 -7.83 0.80 13.31
C VAL A 86 -6.82 -0.33 13.22
N GLU A 87 -6.70 -0.92 12.03
CA GLU A 87 -5.72 -1.94 11.75
C GLU A 87 -4.94 -1.59 10.47
N ALA A 88 -3.61 -1.51 10.57
CA ALA A 88 -2.72 -1.35 9.43
C ALA A 88 -2.31 -2.72 8.91
N ILE A 89 -2.45 -2.94 7.61
CA ILE A 89 -2.01 -4.15 6.92
C ILE A 89 -0.97 -3.83 5.86
N SER A 90 0.03 -4.69 5.72
CA SER A 90 1.01 -4.60 4.64
C SER A 90 1.13 -5.96 3.97
N ALA A 91 1.30 -6.00 2.65
CA ALA A 91 1.40 -7.26 1.91
C ALA A 91 2.67 -7.27 1.08
N PHE A 92 3.47 -8.33 1.21
CA PHE A 92 4.68 -8.57 0.42
C PHE A 92 4.51 -9.81 -0.44
N ASP A 93 5.06 -9.80 -1.65
CA ASP A 93 4.98 -10.93 -2.57
C ASP A 93 6.36 -11.57 -2.77
N PRO A 94 6.69 -12.63 -2.02
CA PRO A 94 7.93 -13.36 -2.20
C PRO A 94 7.95 -14.14 -3.51
N TYR A 95 6.79 -14.53 -4.05
CA TYR A 95 6.69 -15.42 -5.21
C TYR A 95 7.06 -14.74 -6.53
N PHE A 96 6.98 -13.42 -6.61
CA PHE A 96 7.36 -12.70 -7.83
C PHE A 96 8.86 -12.91 -8.15
N HIS A 97 9.72 -12.78 -7.15
CA HIS A 97 11.16 -12.99 -7.31
C HIS A 97 11.49 -14.45 -7.58
N TYR A 98 10.82 -15.37 -6.89
CA TYR A 98 10.96 -16.80 -7.11
C TYR A 98 10.56 -17.20 -8.54
N ALA A 99 9.42 -16.76 -9.04
CA ALA A 99 8.96 -17.05 -10.40
C ALA A 99 9.87 -16.44 -11.46
N ALA A 100 10.37 -15.23 -11.27
CA ALA A 100 11.32 -14.57 -12.17
C ALA A 100 12.65 -15.34 -12.21
N PHE A 101 13.18 -15.76 -11.06
CA PHE A 101 14.41 -16.54 -10.95
C PHE A 101 14.26 -17.92 -11.61
N HIS A 102 13.17 -18.64 -11.38
CA HIS A 102 12.89 -19.93 -11.99
C HIS A 102 12.68 -19.85 -13.51
N SER A 103 12.09 -18.80 -14.02
CA SER A 103 11.94 -18.62 -15.47
C SER A 103 13.29 -18.40 -16.16
N ILE A 104 14.21 -17.72 -15.53
CA ILE A 104 15.59 -17.55 -16.05
C ILE A 104 16.37 -18.87 -15.93
N SER A 105 16.26 -19.60 -14.81
CA SER A 105 16.94 -20.86 -14.60
C SER A 105 16.48 -21.96 -15.57
N GLY A 106 15.19 -21.95 -15.95
CA GLY A 106 14.61 -22.91 -16.90
C GLY A 106 15.05 -22.72 -18.37
N VAL A 107 15.62 -21.57 -18.72
CA VAL A 107 16.16 -21.28 -20.06
C VAL A 107 17.64 -21.70 -20.20
N LEU A 108 18.32 -21.90 -19.07
CA LEU A 108 19.76 -22.24 -19.07
C LEU A 108 19.94 -23.75 -19.05
N ASN A 109 20.90 -24.24 -19.87
CA ASN A 109 21.28 -25.65 -19.85
C ASN A 109 21.99 -26.03 -18.54
N GLU A 110 22.11 -27.34 -18.25
CA GLU A 110 22.72 -27.84 -17.00
C GLU A 110 24.16 -27.35 -16.77
N GLU A 111 24.93 -27.16 -17.84
CA GLU A 111 26.33 -26.69 -17.76
C GLU A 111 26.39 -25.21 -17.35
N ALA A 112 25.56 -24.36 -17.94
CA ALA A 112 25.41 -22.97 -17.54
C ALA A 112 24.90 -22.85 -16.08
N GLY A 113 23.97 -23.72 -15.69
CA GLY A 113 23.46 -23.77 -14.31
C GLY A 113 24.55 -24.08 -13.27
N LYS A 114 25.54 -24.91 -13.61
CA LYS A 114 26.70 -25.19 -12.74
C LYS A 114 27.69 -24.02 -12.68
N VAL A 115 27.96 -23.36 -13.79
CA VAL A 115 28.84 -22.19 -13.87
C VAL A 115 28.29 -21.02 -13.03
N PHE A 116 26.98 -20.81 -13.09
CA PHE A 116 26.31 -19.75 -12.33
C PHE A 116 25.91 -20.12 -10.90
N ARG A 117 26.24 -21.34 -10.43
CA ARG A 117 25.91 -21.86 -9.08
C ARG A 117 24.44 -21.65 -8.70
N PHE A 118 23.51 -21.94 -9.60
CA PHE A 118 22.09 -21.65 -9.43
C PHE A 118 21.50 -22.19 -8.14
N LYS A 119 21.88 -23.38 -7.68
CA LYS A 119 21.37 -23.96 -6.42
C LYS A 119 21.82 -23.17 -5.18
N GLU A 120 23.03 -22.59 -5.20
CA GLU A 120 23.50 -21.75 -4.11
C GLU A 120 22.82 -20.39 -4.13
N GLN A 121 22.54 -19.87 -5.35
CA GLN A 121 21.81 -18.62 -5.52
C GLN A 121 20.32 -18.76 -5.19
N GLU A 122 19.70 -19.89 -5.51
CA GLU A 122 18.31 -20.20 -5.13
C GLU A 122 18.14 -20.16 -3.60
N LYS A 123 19.04 -20.83 -2.87
CA LYS A 123 19.04 -20.80 -1.41
C LYS A 123 19.29 -19.41 -0.85
N LEU A 124 20.20 -18.66 -1.45
CA LEU A 124 20.46 -17.26 -1.08
C LEU A 124 19.25 -16.37 -1.35
N HIS A 125 18.51 -16.63 -2.44
CA HIS A 125 17.27 -15.93 -2.79
C HIS A 125 16.19 -16.18 -1.75
N GLU A 126 15.93 -17.45 -1.38
CA GLU A 126 14.95 -17.79 -0.36
C GLU A 126 15.31 -17.21 1.02
N GLU A 127 16.55 -17.38 1.47
CA GLU A 127 16.95 -16.98 2.81
C GLU A 127 17.17 -15.46 2.97
N VAL A 128 17.66 -14.77 1.95
CA VAL A 128 18.05 -13.36 2.06
C VAL A 128 17.02 -12.40 1.45
N ILE A 129 16.50 -12.72 0.27
CA ILE A 129 15.60 -11.82 -0.44
C ILE A 129 14.19 -11.87 0.15
N ASP A 130 13.65 -13.06 0.36
CA ASP A 130 12.30 -13.22 0.91
C ASP A 130 12.23 -12.73 2.36
N SER A 131 13.24 -13.07 3.17
CA SER A 131 13.32 -12.54 4.53
C SER A 131 13.61 -11.05 4.57
N GLY A 132 14.37 -10.52 3.61
CA GLY A 132 14.65 -9.09 3.45
C GLY A 132 13.40 -8.30 3.06
N LEU A 133 12.63 -8.81 2.08
CA LEU A 133 11.36 -8.22 1.68
C LEU A 133 10.36 -8.20 2.84
N ALA A 134 10.18 -9.33 3.53
CA ALA A 134 9.31 -9.39 4.69
C ALA A 134 9.69 -8.35 5.75
N LYS A 135 10.99 -8.13 6.00
CA LYS A 135 11.48 -7.10 6.93
C LYS A 135 11.15 -5.69 6.47
N ILE A 136 11.28 -5.38 5.17
CA ILE A 136 10.93 -4.07 4.62
C ILE A 136 9.43 -3.80 4.85
N TYR A 137 8.56 -4.74 4.50
CA TYR A 137 7.12 -4.56 4.68
C TYR A 137 6.72 -4.59 6.16
N GLN A 138 7.44 -5.33 7.00
CA GLN A 138 7.28 -5.26 8.45
C GLN A 138 7.68 -3.89 8.99
N SER A 139 8.73 -3.26 8.47
CA SER A 139 9.13 -1.91 8.90
C SER A 139 8.06 -0.86 8.60
N HIS A 140 7.29 -0.99 7.52
CA HIS A 140 6.15 -0.11 7.26
C HIS A 140 5.07 -0.22 8.35
N LEU A 141 4.88 -1.43 8.89
CA LEU A 141 3.95 -1.66 10.00
C LEU A 141 4.50 -1.14 11.33
N ASP A 142 5.81 -1.22 11.53
CA ASP A 142 6.46 -0.67 12.73
C ASP A 142 6.38 0.86 12.74
N ILE A 143 6.65 1.50 11.59
CA ILE A 143 6.42 2.94 11.37
C ILE A 143 4.96 3.31 11.63
N SER A 144 4.01 2.47 11.19
CA SER A 144 2.59 2.71 11.45
C SER A 144 2.25 2.74 12.93
N ARG A 145 2.90 1.89 13.76
CA ARG A 145 2.73 1.93 15.23
C ARG A 145 3.31 3.21 15.84
N GLU A 146 4.47 3.64 15.36
CA GLU A 146 5.10 4.87 15.84
C GLU A 146 4.26 6.10 15.51
N ILE A 147 3.70 6.16 14.29
CA ILE A 147 2.74 7.20 13.90
C ILE A 147 1.51 7.19 14.84
N ALA A 148 0.94 6.00 15.09
CA ALA A 148 -0.22 5.89 15.97
C ALA A 148 0.11 6.34 17.40
N GLN A 149 1.27 5.99 17.94
CA GLN A 149 1.74 6.44 19.25
C GLN A 149 1.89 7.97 19.32
N ALA A 150 2.45 8.59 18.27
CA ALA A 150 2.57 10.03 18.16
C ALA A 150 1.20 10.72 18.15
N GLU A 151 0.20 10.11 17.52
CA GLU A 151 -1.21 10.56 17.50
C GLU A 151 -2.00 10.17 18.77
N GLN A 152 -1.35 9.56 19.78
CA GLN A 152 -1.95 9.12 21.03
C GLN A 152 -3.12 8.14 20.82
N THR A 153 -2.94 7.19 19.92
CA THR A 153 -3.90 6.14 19.58
C THR A 153 -3.20 4.81 19.36
N ASP A 154 -3.98 3.73 19.33
CA ASP A 154 -3.47 2.39 19.06
C ASP A 154 -3.79 1.95 17.63
N VAL A 155 -2.89 1.20 17.03
CA VAL A 155 -3.11 0.52 15.76
C VAL A 155 -2.67 -0.94 15.83
N LYS A 156 -3.56 -1.85 15.48
CA LYS A 156 -3.20 -3.24 15.25
C LYS A 156 -2.48 -3.34 13.92
N THR A 157 -1.48 -4.21 13.81
CA THR A 157 -0.73 -4.41 12.56
C THR A 157 -0.75 -5.87 12.13
N THR A 158 -0.87 -6.11 10.81
CA THR A 158 -0.88 -7.46 10.24
C THR A 158 -0.08 -7.48 8.95
N LEU A 159 0.94 -8.34 8.89
CA LEU A 159 1.69 -8.61 7.68
C LEU A 159 1.02 -9.75 6.91
N LEU A 160 0.78 -9.54 5.61
CA LEU A 160 0.18 -10.50 4.70
C LEU A 160 1.24 -11.03 3.71
N ASP A 161 1.21 -12.32 3.46
CA ASP A 161 2.12 -13.01 2.56
C ASP A 161 1.42 -13.34 1.24
N GLY A 162 1.92 -12.81 0.13
CA GLY A 162 1.48 -13.00 -1.25
C GLY A 162 1.08 -11.70 -1.95
N LYS A 163 0.56 -11.81 -3.18
CA LYS A 163 0.20 -10.66 -4.01
C LYS A 163 -0.72 -9.69 -3.30
N ALA A 164 -0.30 -8.44 -3.20
CA ALA A 164 -0.96 -7.41 -2.40
C ALA A 164 -2.48 -7.33 -2.66
N PHE A 165 -2.89 -7.21 -3.92
CA PHE A 165 -4.32 -7.17 -4.27
C PHE A 165 -5.09 -8.37 -3.75
N GLU A 166 -4.60 -9.59 -4.01
CA GLU A 166 -5.30 -10.84 -3.65
C GLU A 166 -5.42 -10.99 -2.14
N LYS A 167 -4.33 -10.73 -1.41
CA LYS A 167 -4.29 -10.90 0.05
C LYS A 167 -5.11 -9.84 0.78
N ILE A 168 -5.07 -8.59 0.31
CA ILE A 168 -5.92 -7.53 0.86
C ILE A 168 -7.40 -7.85 0.65
N ILE A 169 -7.81 -8.33 -0.54
CA ILE A 169 -9.21 -8.72 -0.79
C ILE A 169 -9.64 -9.93 0.06
N GLN A 170 -8.79 -10.93 0.19
CA GLN A 170 -9.05 -12.07 1.07
C GLN A 170 -9.23 -11.62 2.52
N TYR A 171 -8.35 -10.72 2.97
CA TYR A 171 -8.40 -10.15 4.30
C TYR A 171 -9.68 -9.34 4.54
N VAL A 172 -10.05 -8.45 3.62
CA VAL A 172 -11.27 -7.65 3.67
C VAL A 172 -12.52 -8.53 3.73
N ARG A 173 -12.57 -9.59 2.92
CA ARG A 173 -13.70 -10.54 2.93
C ARG A 173 -13.82 -11.30 4.26
N LYS A 174 -12.70 -11.69 4.85
CA LYS A 174 -12.66 -12.40 6.13
C LYS A 174 -13.05 -11.50 7.30
N GLU A 175 -12.47 -10.31 7.34
CA GLU A 175 -12.58 -9.40 8.49
C GLU A 175 -13.79 -8.45 8.41
N ASN A 176 -14.38 -8.32 7.22
CA ASN A 176 -15.53 -7.47 6.91
C ASN A 176 -15.44 -6.06 7.56
N PRO A 177 -14.40 -5.28 7.26
CA PRO A 177 -14.25 -3.95 7.82
C PRO A 177 -15.35 -3.02 7.32
N TRP A 178 -15.67 -2.00 8.12
CA TRP A 178 -16.53 -0.91 7.67
C TRP A 178 -15.90 -0.09 6.55
N LEU A 179 -14.57 0.12 6.65
CA LEU A 179 -13.81 0.96 5.74
C LEU A 179 -12.44 0.33 5.43
N LEU A 180 -12.09 0.25 4.16
CA LEU A 180 -10.73 0.03 3.68
C LEU A 180 -10.15 1.36 3.21
N ILE A 181 -8.97 1.72 3.72
CA ILE A 181 -8.21 2.90 3.27
C ILE A 181 -7.00 2.45 2.48
N VAL A 182 -6.80 3.07 1.33
CA VAL A 182 -5.67 2.79 0.42
C VAL A 182 -5.06 4.10 -0.06
N GLY A 183 -3.76 4.12 -0.28
CA GLY A 183 -3.10 5.23 -0.94
C GLY A 183 -3.53 5.32 -2.41
N ARG A 184 -3.56 6.53 -2.98
CA ARG A 184 -3.89 6.74 -4.40
C ARG A 184 -2.95 5.98 -5.33
N ILE A 185 -1.65 6.11 -5.12
CA ILE A 185 -0.59 5.40 -5.83
C ILE A 185 0.37 4.78 -4.82
N GLY A 186 0.95 3.64 -5.18
CA GLY A 186 1.88 2.89 -4.33
C GLY A 186 3.34 3.33 -4.51
N VAL A 187 4.22 2.78 -3.67
CA VAL A 187 5.66 3.10 -3.63
C VAL A 187 6.39 2.83 -4.95
N HIS A 188 5.93 1.87 -5.74
CA HIS A 188 6.52 1.52 -7.04
C HIS A 188 5.84 2.18 -8.24
N SER A 189 4.94 3.11 -8.02
CA SER A 189 4.18 3.77 -9.07
C SER A 189 4.83 5.09 -9.46
N ASP A 190 4.74 5.45 -10.73
CA ASP A 190 5.13 6.76 -11.21
C ASP A 190 4.20 7.84 -10.61
N GLU A 191 4.75 8.97 -10.18
CA GLU A 191 3.98 10.07 -9.60
C GLU A 191 2.97 10.69 -10.56
N ASP A 192 3.21 10.55 -11.86
CA ASP A 192 2.30 11.03 -12.91
C ASP A 192 1.08 10.14 -13.12
N MET A 193 1.04 8.95 -12.53
CA MET A 193 -0.11 8.06 -12.64
C MET A 193 -1.37 8.66 -12.01
N ASP A 194 -2.49 8.42 -12.65
CA ASP A 194 -3.79 8.83 -12.15
C ASP A 194 -4.18 8.07 -10.88
N ILE A 195 -3.99 6.76 -10.87
CA ILE A 195 -4.31 5.84 -9.79
C ILE A 195 -3.44 4.59 -9.91
N GLY A 196 -2.99 4.04 -8.79
CA GLY A 196 -2.23 2.80 -8.76
C GLY A 196 -3.09 1.58 -9.12
N SER A 197 -2.50 0.59 -9.79
CA SER A 197 -3.20 -0.62 -10.23
C SER A 197 -3.84 -1.41 -9.07
N ASN A 198 -3.14 -1.54 -7.94
CA ASN A 198 -3.70 -2.17 -6.75
C ASN A 198 -4.91 -1.40 -6.22
N THR A 199 -4.83 -0.08 -6.15
CA THR A 199 -5.92 0.79 -5.69
C THR A 199 -7.13 0.67 -6.61
N GLU A 200 -6.94 0.68 -7.92
CA GLU A 200 -8.02 0.48 -8.90
C GLU A 200 -8.68 -0.88 -8.75
N ASN A 201 -7.89 -1.95 -8.64
CA ASN A 201 -8.40 -3.30 -8.46
C ASN A 201 -9.15 -3.47 -7.13
N LEU A 202 -8.61 -2.92 -6.03
CA LEU A 202 -9.26 -2.92 -4.72
C LEU A 202 -10.57 -2.13 -4.76
N LEU A 203 -10.58 -0.99 -5.42
CA LEU A 203 -11.78 -0.18 -5.60
C LEU A 203 -12.91 -0.97 -6.30
N ARG A 204 -12.59 -1.83 -7.26
CA ARG A 204 -13.56 -2.68 -7.95
C ARG A 204 -13.98 -3.90 -7.12
N ALA A 205 -13.04 -4.58 -6.45
CA ALA A 205 -13.25 -5.91 -5.87
C ALA A 205 -13.61 -5.93 -4.38
N ALA A 206 -13.32 -4.87 -3.61
CA ALA A 206 -13.64 -4.84 -2.20
C ALA A 206 -15.15 -4.74 -1.96
N SER A 207 -15.63 -5.51 -0.98
CA SER A 207 -17.04 -5.53 -0.58
C SER A 207 -17.42 -4.39 0.38
N CYS A 208 -16.45 -3.75 1.03
CA CYS A 208 -16.66 -2.65 1.97
C CYS A 208 -16.51 -1.27 1.31
N ASN A 209 -16.80 -0.21 2.06
CA ASN A 209 -16.51 1.16 1.64
C ASN A 209 -15.00 1.36 1.48
N ILE A 210 -14.59 2.23 0.57
CA ILE A 210 -13.16 2.50 0.32
C ILE A 210 -12.90 3.99 0.38
N LEU A 211 -11.84 4.35 1.10
CA LEU A 211 -11.25 5.68 1.06
C LEU A 211 -9.94 5.61 0.27
N VAL A 212 -9.86 6.40 -0.80
CA VAL A 212 -8.61 6.60 -1.54
C VAL A 212 -7.97 7.88 -1.04
N SER A 213 -6.82 7.75 -0.39
CA SER A 213 -6.09 8.88 0.17
C SER A 213 -5.24 9.58 -0.87
N ASN A 214 -5.44 10.88 -1.00
CA ASN A 214 -4.61 11.82 -1.75
C ASN A 214 -3.66 12.60 -0.82
N ARG A 215 -3.82 12.49 0.49
CA ARG A 215 -2.96 13.08 1.49
C ARG A 215 -1.58 12.43 1.44
N LYS A 216 -0.54 13.25 1.39
CA LYS A 216 0.84 12.78 1.53
C LYS A 216 1.30 12.98 2.97
N TYR A 217 1.90 11.96 3.55
CA TYR A 217 2.59 12.05 4.83
C TYR A 217 3.91 11.27 4.74
N VAL A 218 5.01 11.93 5.05
CA VAL A 218 6.34 11.33 5.11
C VAL A 218 6.72 11.24 6.59
N PRO A 219 6.86 10.03 7.14
CA PRO A 219 7.25 9.85 8.54
C PRO A 219 8.65 10.47 8.79
N PRO A 220 8.87 11.16 9.91
CA PRO A 220 10.18 11.76 10.22
C PRO A 220 11.28 10.73 10.50
N ILE A 221 10.94 9.44 10.50
CA ILE A 221 11.79 8.32 10.92
C ILE A 221 12.82 7.95 9.85
N ASP A 222 12.51 8.16 8.56
CA ASP A 222 13.45 7.88 7.47
C ASP A 222 14.74 8.71 7.55
N THR A 223 14.67 9.90 8.14
CA THR A 223 15.87 10.73 8.36
C THR A 223 16.77 10.20 9.48
N GLN A 224 16.27 9.44 10.45
CA GLN A 224 17.11 8.84 11.50
C GLN A 224 17.86 7.60 11.03
N ALA A 225 17.31 6.84 10.07
CA ALA A 225 17.99 5.66 9.53
C ALA A 225 19.28 6.01 8.77
N GLU A 226 19.33 7.14 8.07
CA GLU A 226 20.55 7.61 7.40
C GLU A 226 21.67 7.95 8.40
N TYR A 227 21.35 8.45 9.58
CA TYR A 227 22.33 8.82 10.62
C TYR A 227 22.74 7.65 11.52
N THR A 228 22.00 6.55 11.55
CA THR A 228 22.27 5.39 12.42
C THR A 228 23.00 4.25 11.70
N ILE A 229 23.12 4.29 10.38
CA ILE A 229 23.89 3.29 9.62
C ILE A 229 25.39 3.62 9.74
N ALA A 230 26.08 2.91 10.61
CA ALA A 230 27.54 2.97 10.67
C ALA A 230 28.12 2.17 9.50
N TRP A 231 28.57 2.87 8.49
CA TRP A 231 29.29 2.27 7.37
C TRP A 231 30.71 1.87 7.81
N THR A 232 31.14 0.65 7.48
CA THR A 232 32.56 0.27 7.68
C THR A 232 33.44 1.08 6.72
N GLU A 233 34.69 1.33 7.11
CA GLU A 233 35.66 2.02 6.24
C GLU A 233 35.82 1.34 4.86
N GLU A 234 35.70 0.02 4.81
CA GLU A 234 35.75 -0.73 3.57
C GLU A 234 34.51 -0.46 2.68
N ALA A 235 33.32 -0.33 3.25
CA ALA A 235 32.12 0.01 2.54
C ALA A 235 32.19 1.44 1.98
N LEU A 236 32.67 2.40 2.75
CA LEU A 236 32.89 3.78 2.31
C LEU A 236 33.88 3.85 1.12
N ARG A 237 35.02 3.13 1.19
CA ARG A 237 35.97 3.05 0.06
C ARG A 237 35.38 2.39 -1.18
N ARG A 238 34.44 1.47 -1.05
CA ARG A 238 33.74 0.87 -2.20
C ARG A 238 32.74 1.84 -2.81
N MET A 239 32.07 2.66 -2.03
CA MET A 239 31.15 3.70 -2.51
C MET A 239 31.86 4.76 -3.38
N GLU A 240 33.10 5.16 -3.01
CA GLU A 240 33.90 6.10 -3.81
C GLU A 240 34.22 5.61 -5.25
N ARG A 241 34.08 4.30 -5.51
CA ARG A 241 34.31 3.69 -6.83
C ARG A 241 33.06 3.57 -7.68
N ILE A 242 31.88 3.95 -7.16
CA ILE A 242 30.63 3.93 -7.90
C ILE A 242 30.59 5.18 -8.78
N PRO A 243 30.49 5.05 -10.12
CA PRO A 243 30.35 6.21 -11.00
C PRO A 243 29.08 6.98 -10.63
N VAL A 244 29.18 8.29 -10.52
CA VAL A 244 28.02 9.17 -10.41
C VAL A 244 27.43 9.24 -11.81
N PHE A 245 26.21 8.70 -11.99
CA PHE A 245 25.45 8.77 -13.23
C PHE A 245 24.59 10.02 -13.27
#